data_1bb77c7d009963b1ec1d1cc250a35dd6
#
_entry.id   1bb77c7d009963b1ec1d1cc250a35dd6
#
_cell.length_a   1.000
_cell.length_b   1.000
_cell.length_c   1.000
_cell.angle_alpha   90.00
_cell.angle_beta   90.00
_cell.angle_gamma   90.00
#
_symmetry.space_group_name_H-M   'P 1'
#
loop_
_entity.id
_entity.type
_entity.pdbx_description
1 polymer ?
#
loop_
_entity_poly.entity_id
_entity_poly.type
_entity_poly.pdbx_seq_one_letter_code
_entity_poly.pdbx_strand_id
1 'polypeptide(L)'
;MPIKLNDAVGVGSNRVRIQSVGERFCVVVKIMKELKIDEALKPLVEKSRQSREWSMQGIQKLLGDDNDDIVVTELSVSIKCPLSCGRIKVPARGRGCEHFNSFDLATYLEFSRRAKKWMCPVCSKPAQPWDLAVCPGATQKLESSFMNESCCA
;
A
#
# COMPACT_ATOMS: atom_id res chain seq x y z
N MET A 1 16.79 12.00 3.55
CA MET A 1 16.92 10.80 2.71
C MET A 1 18.12 10.00 3.20
N PRO A 2 18.03 8.69 3.48
CA PRO A 2 19.19 7.93 3.94
C PRO A 2 20.21 7.76 2.82
N ILE A 3 21.49 7.88 3.15
CA ILE A 3 22.60 7.67 2.24
C ILE A 3 22.97 6.19 2.28
N LYS A 4 22.99 5.53 1.12
CA LYS A 4 23.45 4.14 1.01
C LYS A 4 24.99 4.14 0.90
N LEU A 5 25.65 3.37 1.77
CA LEU A 5 27.10 3.26 1.83
C LEU A 5 27.62 1.90 1.31
N ASN A 6 26.76 1.08 0.71
CA ASN A 6 27.08 -0.31 0.33
C ASN A 6 28.36 -0.44 -0.51
N ASP A 7 28.56 0.47 -1.45
CA ASP A 7 29.72 0.41 -2.38
C ASP A 7 30.98 1.07 -1.81
N ALA A 8 30.85 1.78 -0.68
CA ALA A 8 31.93 2.50 -0.02
C ALA A 8 32.44 1.81 1.25
N VAL A 9 31.78 0.71 1.68
CA VAL A 9 32.10 0.01 2.93
C VAL A 9 32.68 -1.36 2.61
N GLY A 10 33.91 -1.61 3.04
CA GLY A 10 34.60 -2.90 2.94
C GLY A 10 34.50 -3.74 4.21
N VAL A 11 35.04 -4.95 4.15
CA VAL A 11 35.17 -5.81 5.32
C VAL A 11 36.24 -5.25 6.27
N GLY A 12 35.89 -5.08 7.54
CA GLY A 12 36.77 -4.53 8.59
C GLY A 12 36.41 -3.11 9.00
N SER A 13 37.40 -2.33 9.44
CA SER A 13 37.16 -0.94 9.90
C SER A 13 36.96 0.01 8.74
N ASN A 14 35.88 0.78 8.77
CA ASN A 14 35.56 1.80 7.78
C ASN A 14 35.55 3.17 8.45
N ARG A 15 36.05 4.19 7.78
CA ARG A 15 36.09 5.56 8.27
C ARG A 15 35.13 6.44 7.44
N VAL A 16 34.16 7.01 8.09
CA VAL A 16 33.21 7.96 7.48
C VAL A 16 33.55 9.36 7.97
N ARG A 17 33.82 10.29 7.03
CA ARG A 17 34.04 11.70 7.35
C ARG A 17 32.76 12.47 7.06
N ILE A 18 32.27 13.18 8.07
CA ILE A 18 31.07 14.01 7.98
C ILE A 18 31.48 15.45 8.21
N GLN A 19 31.12 16.32 7.29
CA GLN A 19 31.33 17.77 7.41
C GLN A 19 29.98 18.45 7.57
N SER A 20 29.87 19.30 8.58
CA SER A 20 28.69 20.12 8.83
C SER A 20 29.10 21.57 9.07
N VAL A 21 28.29 22.48 8.58
CA VAL A 21 28.50 23.91 8.77
C VAL A 21 27.43 24.44 9.72
N GLY A 22 27.81 24.64 10.98
CA GLY A 22 27.05 25.48 11.93
C GLY A 22 25.86 24.86 12.64
N GLU A 23 25.40 23.65 12.32
CA GLU A 23 24.25 23.02 12.98
C GLU A 23 24.59 21.76 13.77
N ARG A 24 23.86 21.51 14.86
CA ARG A 24 23.96 20.25 15.58
C ARG A 24 23.21 19.17 14.81
N PHE A 25 23.85 18.06 14.56
CA PHE A 25 23.22 16.91 13.86
C PHE A 25 23.50 15.61 14.60
N CYS A 26 22.61 14.65 14.39
CA CYS A 26 22.75 13.29 14.87
C CYS A 26 22.95 12.37 13.67
N VAL A 27 23.94 11.48 13.77
CA VAL A 27 24.21 10.47 12.74
C VAL A 27 23.79 9.12 13.27
N VAL A 28 22.94 8.42 12.53
CA VAL A 28 22.53 7.06 12.84
C VAL A 28 22.96 6.14 11.70
N VAL A 29 23.82 5.18 12.01
CA VAL A 29 24.23 4.15 11.06
C VAL A 29 23.42 2.89 11.34
N LYS A 30 22.76 2.35 10.31
CA LYS A 30 21.95 1.14 10.40
C LYS A 30 22.37 0.15 9.33
N ILE A 31 22.54 -1.11 9.73
CA ILE A 31 22.69 -2.23 8.80
C ILE A 31 21.27 -2.68 8.44
N MET A 32 20.94 -2.69 7.15
CA MET A 32 19.63 -3.09 6.65
C MET A 32 19.80 -4.16 5.58
N LYS A 33 18.93 -5.19 5.63
CA LYS A 33 18.82 -6.17 4.56
C LYS A 33 17.79 -5.66 3.55
N GLU A 34 18.16 -5.62 2.28
CA GLU A 34 17.19 -5.37 1.21
C GLU A 34 16.37 -6.64 1.00
N LEU A 35 15.08 -6.57 1.27
CA LEU A 35 14.15 -7.69 1.08
C LEU A 35 13.65 -7.70 -0.36
N LYS A 36 13.50 -8.90 -0.92
CA LYS A 36 12.69 -9.09 -2.14
C LYS A 36 11.23 -8.81 -1.82
N ILE A 37 10.46 -8.41 -2.83
CA ILE A 37 9.05 -8.06 -2.65
C ILE A 37 8.27 -9.24 -2.07
N ASP A 38 8.51 -10.45 -2.56
CA ASP A 38 7.85 -11.68 -2.08
C ASP A 38 8.13 -11.96 -0.59
N GLU A 39 9.35 -11.67 -0.13
CA GLU A 39 9.73 -11.80 1.28
C GLU A 39 9.05 -10.72 2.16
N ALA A 40 8.82 -9.54 1.60
CA ALA A 40 8.20 -8.43 2.31
C ALA A 40 6.67 -8.54 2.35
N LEU A 41 6.04 -9.21 1.38
CA LEU A 41 4.58 -9.33 1.27
C LEU A 41 3.95 -10.05 2.46
N LYS A 42 4.48 -11.21 2.86
CA LYS A 42 3.92 -12.02 3.96
C LYS A 42 3.77 -11.22 5.26
N PRO A 43 4.85 -10.64 5.83
CA PRO A 43 4.74 -9.88 7.08
C PRO A 43 3.92 -8.60 6.91
N LEU A 44 3.88 -7.99 5.72
CA LEU A 44 3.04 -6.83 5.47
C LEU A 44 1.56 -7.22 5.46
N VAL A 45 1.20 -8.31 4.80
CA VAL A 45 -0.19 -8.81 4.78
C VAL A 45 -0.65 -9.12 6.20
N GLU A 46 0.14 -9.83 7.00
CA GLU A 46 -0.21 -10.17 8.37
C GLU A 46 -0.41 -8.93 9.26
N LYS A 47 0.54 -7.99 9.21
CA LYS A 47 0.47 -6.76 10.02
C LYS A 47 -0.61 -5.77 9.55
N SER A 48 -0.90 -5.77 8.26
CA SER A 48 -1.81 -4.79 7.63
C SER A 48 -3.22 -5.32 7.46
N ARG A 49 -3.45 -6.60 7.80
CA ARG A 49 -4.77 -7.23 7.67
C ARG A 49 -5.77 -6.53 8.58
N GLN A 50 -6.82 -6.01 7.98
CA GLN A 50 -7.92 -5.38 8.69
C GLN A 50 -9.05 -6.36 8.93
N SER A 51 -9.84 -6.10 9.95
CA SER A 51 -11.04 -6.90 10.19
C SER A 51 -12.12 -6.61 9.12
N ARG A 52 -13.07 -7.53 9.00
CA ARG A 52 -14.24 -7.35 8.13
C ARG A 52 -15.07 -6.15 8.58
N GLU A 53 -15.19 -5.98 9.90
CA GLU A 53 -15.92 -4.88 10.53
C GLU A 53 -15.34 -3.52 10.14
N TRP A 54 -14.01 -3.38 10.12
CA TRP A 54 -13.35 -2.16 9.67
C TRP A 54 -13.69 -1.83 8.21
N SER A 55 -13.76 -2.83 7.35
CA SER A 55 -14.18 -2.65 5.96
C SER A 55 -15.65 -2.24 5.85
N MET A 56 -16.52 -2.85 6.65
CA MET A 56 -17.95 -2.53 6.68
C MET A 56 -18.23 -1.12 7.21
N GLN A 57 -17.55 -0.70 8.29
CA GLN A 57 -17.65 0.67 8.81
C GLN A 57 -17.22 1.70 7.76
N GLY A 58 -16.17 1.40 6.98
CA GLY A 58 -15.77 2.26 5.86
C GLY A 58 -16.86 2.39 4.79
N ILE A 59 -17.60 1.31 4.51
CA ILE A 59 -18.73 1.32 3.57
C ILE A 59 -19.87 2.18 4.13
N GLN A 60 -20.27 1.94 5.38
CA GLN A 60 -21.33 2.71 6.03
C GLN A 60 -21.03 4.20 6.02
N LYS A 61 -19.80 4.59 6.35
CA LYS A 61 -19.38 5.99 6.33
C LYS A 61 -19.47 6.65 4.95
N LEU A 62 -19.32 5.87 3.87
CA LEU A 62 -19.44 6.38 2.49
C LEU A 62 -20.87 6.39 1.96
N LEU A 63 -21.72 5.51 2.48
CA LEU A 63 -23.14 5.49 2.12
C LEU A 63 -23.95 6.62 2.80
N GLY A 64 -23.34 7.33 3.76
CA GLY A 64 -23.99 8.37 4.55
C GLY A 64 -24.79 7.80 5.72
N ASP A 65 -25.03 8.61 6.73
CA ASP A 65 -26.05 8.36 7.74
C ASP A 65 -27.43 8.70 7.14
N ASP A 66 -28.47 8.01 7.61
CA ASP A 66 -29.87 8.10 7.13
C ASP A 66 -30.48 9.53 7.11
N ASN A 67 -29.71 10.55 7.46
CA ASN A 67 -30.12 11.96 7.50
C ASN A 67 -29.53 12.82 6.36
N ASP A 68 -28.78 12.25 5.43
CA ASP A 68 -28.25 13.01 4.31
C ASP A 68 -29.13 12.76 3.06
N ASP A 69 -29.62 13.81 2.42
CA ASP A 69 -30.49 13.75 1.22
C ASP A 69 -29.79 13.13 -0.01
N ILE A 70 -28.55 12.67 0.14
CA ILE A 70 -27.78 12.03 -0.91
C ILE A 70 -27.75 10.51 -0.69
N VAL A 71 -28.71 9.81 -1.27
CA VAL A 71 -28.71 8.34 -1.31
C VAL A 71 -27.73 7.88 -2.38
N VAL A 72 -26.56 7.37 -1.97
CA VAL A 72 -25.65 6.67 -2.87
C VAL A 72 -26.24 5.30 -3.19
N THR A 73 -26.95 5.20 -4.31
CA THR A 73 -27.66 3.99 -4.73
C THR A 73 -26.74 2.91 -5.32
N GLU A 74 -25.52 3.26 -5.76
CA GLU A 74 -24.61 2.32 -6.38
C GLU A 74 -23.15 2.60 -6.02
N LEU A 75 -22.46 1.63 -5.45
CA LEU A 75 -21.03 1.66 -5.16
C LEU A 75 -20.29 0.77 -6.16
N SER A 76 -19.70 1.37 -7.18
CA SER A 76 -18.86 0.63 -8.14
C SER A 76 -17.45 0.41 -7.59
N VAL A 77 -17.07 -0.85 -7.42
CA VAL A 77 -15.72 -1.25 -6.97
C VAL A 77 -15.02 -2.01 -8.09
N SER A 78 -13.92 -1.45 -8.59
CA SER A 78 -13.11 -2.11 -9.61
C SER A 78 -12.27 -3.24 -9.03
N ILE A 79 -12.29 -4.41 -9.68
CA ILE A 79 -11.42 -5.55 -9.41
C ILE A 79 -10.08 -5.46 -10.15
N LYS A 80 -9.93 -4.44 -11.02
CA LYS A 80 -8.71 -4.18 -11.78
C LYS A 80 -7.81 -3.20 -11.03
N CYS A 81 -6.53 -3.53 -10.96
CA CYS A 81 -5.53 -2.65 -10.34
C CYS A 81 -5.31 -1.41 -11.21
N PRO A 82 -5.36 -0.19 -10.66
CA PRO A 82 -5.13 1.04 -11.43
C PRO A 82 -3.69 1.18 -11.95
N LEU A 83 -2.74 0.41 -11.40
CA LEU A 83 -1.33 0.47 -11.82
C LEU A 83 -0.99 -0.53 -12.93
N SER A 84 -1.52 -1.75 -12.85
CA SER A 84 -1.20 -2.83 -13.82
C SER A 84 -2.33 -3.11 -14.79
N CYS A 85 -3.52 -2.52 -14.58
CA CYS A 85 -4.77 -2.85 -15.28
C CYS A 85 -5.15 -4.34 -15.21
N GLY A 86 -4.36 -5.14 -14.51
CA GLY A 86 -4.60 -6.55 -14.26
C GLY A 86 -5.48 -6.76 -13.01
N ARG A 87 -5.88 -8.01 -12.80
CA ARG A 87 -6.67 -8.40 -11.64
C ARG A 87 -5.89 -8.23 -10.33
N ILE A 88 -6.53 -7.65 -9.33
CA ILE A 88 -5.97 -7.50 -7.98
C ILE A 88 -5.92 -8.88 -7.31
N LYS A 89 -4.73 -9.26 -6.84
CA LYS A 89 -4.51 -10.51 -6.07
C LYS A 89 -4.60 -10.27 -4.57
N VAL A 90 -3.92 -9.23 -4.10
CA VAL A 90 -3.93 -8.83 -2.69
C VAL A 90 -4.40 -7.38 -2.61
N PRO A 91 -5.70 -7.15 -2.34
CA PRO A 91 -6.26 -5.81 -2.32
C PRO A 91 -5.75 -5.02 -1.12
N ALA A 92 -5.16 -3.87 -1.41
CA ALA A 92 -4.62 -2.94 -0.42
C ALA A 92 -5.03 -1.50 -0.73
N ARG A 93 -5.05 -0.67 0.32
CA ARG A 93 -5.22 0.78 0.24
C ARG A 93 -4.47 1.46 1.39
N GLY A 94 -4.21 2.76 1.30
CA GLY A 94 -3.69 3.54 2.42
C GLY A 94 -4.72 3.66 3.54
N ARG A 95 -4.31 3.60 4.80
CA ARG A 95 -5.23 3.76 5.95
C ARG A 95 -5.91 5.13 5.96
N GLY A 96 -5.22 6.16 5.48
CA GLY A 96 -5.77 7.51 5.36
C GLY A 96 -6.59 7.76 4.08
N CYS A 97 -6.85 6.74 3.26
CA CYS A 97 -7.67 6.88 2.06
C CYS A 97 -9.15 6.76 2.40
N GLU A 98 -9.94 7.67 1.82
CA GLU A 98 -11.40 7.73 1.99
C GLU A 98 -12.16 7.00 0.88
N HIS A 99 -11.48 6.62 -0.22
CA HIS A 99 -12.08 5.87 -1.34
C HIS A 99 -12.11 4.36 -1.07
N PHE A 100 -12.98 3.67 -1.80
CA PHE A 100 -13.17 2.21 -1.69
C PHE A 100 -12.27 1.40 -2.61
N ASN A 101 -11.87 1.98 -3.74
CA ASN A 101 -11.05 1.30 -4.72
C ASN A 101 -9.70 0.88 -4.12
N SER A 102 -9.34 -0.36 -4.38
CA SER A 102 -8.08 -0.96 -3.94
C SER A 102 -7.10 -1.09 -5.10
N PHE A 103 -5.85 -1.26 -4.79
CA PHE A 103 -4.78 -1.62 -5.73
C PHE A 103 -4.14 -2.95 -5.30
N ASP A 104 -3.42 -3.59 -6.21
CA ASP A 104 -2.68 -4.80 -5.88
C ASP A 104 -1.42 -4.49 -5.07
N LEU A 105 -1.28 -5.11 -3.90
CA LEU A 105 -0.18 -4.83 -2.96
C LEU A 105 1.20 -5.05 -3.58
N ALA A 106 1.39 -6.19 -4.28
CA ALA A 106 2.68 -6.51 -4.89
C ALA A 106 3.07 -5.50 -5.96
N THR A 107 2.14 -5.22 -6.86
CA THR A 107 2.30 -4.23 -7.94
C THR A 107 2.61 -2.84 -7.38
N TYR A 108 1.90 -2.44 -6.32
CA TYR A 108 2.11 -1.14 -5.68
C TYR A 108 3.51 -1.02 -5.05
N LEU A 109 3.96 -2.04 -4.33
CA LEU A 109 5.29 -2.02 -3.71
C LEU A 109 6.40 -1.96 -4.76
N GLU A 110 6.26 -2.71 -5.86
CA GLU A 110 7.23 -2.70 -6.95
C GLU A 110 7.28 -1.34 -7.65
N PHE A 111 6.12 -0.80 -8.01
CA PHE A 111 6.01 0.50 -8.67
C PHE A 111 6.55 1.62 -7.79
N SER A 112 6.11 1.70 -6.52
CA SER A 112 6.52 2.76 -5.59
C SER A 112 8.01 2.70 -5.27
N ARG A 113 8.59 1.50 -5.17
CA ARG A 113 10.04 1.30 -4.98
C ARG A 113 10.83 1.86 -6.17
N ARG A 114 10.40 1.57 -7.40
CA ARG A 114 11.04 2.07 -8.64
C ARG A 114 10.89 3.57 -8.78
N ALA A 115 9.68 4.10 -8.56
CA ALA A 115 9.38 5.51 -8.66
C ALA A 115 9.94 6.34 -7.49
N LYS A 116 10.36 5.70 -6.39
CA LYS A 116 10.76 6.34 -5.12
C LYS A 116 9.67 7.27 -4.56
N LYS A 117 8.41 6.97 -4.87
CA LYS A 117 7.23 7.72 -4.43
C LYS A 117 6.22 6.76 -3.82
N TRP A 118 5.74 7.10 -2.62
CA TRP A 118 4.79 6.30 -1.85
C TRP A 118 3.48 7.06 -1.73
N MET A 119 2.72 7.05 -2.80
CA MET A 119 1.44 7.77 -2.90
C MET A 119 0.36 6.84 -3.44
N CYS A 120 -0.85 7.00 -2.93
CA CYS A 120 -1.99 6.22 -3.40
C CYS A 120 -2.27 6.49 -4.89
N PRO A 121 -2.38 5.47 -5.74
CA PRO A 121 -2.64 5.66 -7.17
C PRO A 121 -4.06 6.16 -7.48
N VAL A 122 -4.96 6.16 -6.49
CA VAL A 122 -6.35 6.59 -6.66
C VAL A 122 -6.56 8.03 -6.20
N CYS A 123 -6.06 8.40 -5.01
CA CYS A 123 -6.31 9.72 -4.42
C CYS A 123 -5.06 10.55 -4.17
N SER A 124 -3.88 10.07 -4.54
CA SER A 124 -2.60 10.75 -4.35
C SER A 124 -2.25 11.12 -2.89
N LYS A 125 -2.98 10.62 -1.90
CA LYS A 125 -2.59 10.76 -0.49
C LYS A 125 -1.34 9.91 -0.21
N PRO A 126 -0.48 10.28 0.75
CA PRO A 126 0.66 9.46 1.15
C PRO A 126 0.21 8.06 1.58
N ALA A 127 0.89 7.02 1.10
CA ALA A 127 0.58 5.63 1.39
C ALA A 127 1.89 4.84 1.57
N GLN A 128 2.54 5.04 2.71
CA GLN A 128 3.80 4.36 3.04
C GLN A 128 3.54 2.86 3.30
N PRO A 129 4.53 1.98 3.13
CA PRO A 129 4.36 0.54 3.33
C PRO A 129 3.78 0.15 4.69
N TRP A 130 4.14 0.88 5.74
CA TRP A 130 3.63 0.65 7.11
C TRP A 130 2.24 1.22 7.37
N ASP A 131 1.74 2.05 6.44
CA ASP A 131 0.44 2.72 6.51
C ASP A 131 -0.58 2.08 5.54
N LEU A 132 -0.25 0.93 5.00
CA LEU A 132 -1.15 0.17 4.15
C LEU A 132 -2.12 -0.67 4.98
N ALA A 133 -3.33 -0.80 4.48
CA ALA A 133 -4.37 -1.70 4.98
C ALA A 133 -4.71 -2.73 3.91
N VAL A 134 -4.61 -4.00 4.25
CA VAL A 134 -5.06 -5.11 3.40
C VAL A 134 -6.52 -5.40 3.73
N CYS A 135 -7.38 -5.38 2.72
CA CYS A 135 -8.81 -5.49 2.84
C CYS A 135 -9.28 -6.93 2.53
N PRO A 136 -9.48 -7.82 3.52
CA PRO A 136 -9.88 -9.21 3.26
C PRO A 136 -11.26 -9.33 2.63
N GLY A 137 -12.16 -8.38 2.90
CA GLY A 137 -13.51 -8.37 2.32
C GLY A 137 -13.56 -8.15 0.80
N ALA A 138 -12.53 -7.49 0.23
CA ALA A 138 -12.41 -7.35 -1.21
C ALA A 138 -11.97 -8.66 -1.88
N THR A 139 -11.22 -9.52 -1.18
CA THR A 139 -10.79 -10.83 -1.68
C THR A 139 -11.97 -11.80 -1.82
N GLN A 140 -12.90 -11.81 -0.87
CA GLN A 140 -14.10 -12.66 -0.94
C GLN A 140 -15.08 -12.25 -2.05
N LYS A 141 -15.22 -10.95 -2.30
CA LYS A 141 -16.01 -10.47 -3.45
C LYS A 141 -15.34 -10.78 -4.80
N LEU A 142 -14.01 -10.85 -4.81
CA LEU A 142 -13.24 -11.28 -5.98
C LEU A 142 -13.48 -12.76 -6.32
N GLU A 143 -13.72 -13.60 -5.31
CA GLU A 143 -14.03 -15.03 -5.50
C GLU A 143 -15.49 -15.26 -5.91
N SER A 144 -16.44 -14.52 -5.35
CA SER A 144 -17.85 -14.64 -5.71
C SER A 144 -18.22 -14.07 -7.08
N SER A 145 -17.42 -13.14 -7.63
CA SER A 145 -17.58 -12.65 -9.02
C SER A 145 -17.13 -13.65 -10.09
N PHE A 146 -16.48 -14.76 -9.70
CA PHE A 146 -16.13 -15.83 -10.63
C PHE A 146 -17.33 -16.59 -11.20
N MET A 147 -18.48 -16.50 -10.56
CA MET A 147 -19.67 -17.23 -11.03
C MET A 147 -20.46 -16.50 -12.11
N ASN A 148 -20.11 -15.25 -12.45
CA ASN A 148 -20.94 -14.45 -13.35
C ASN A 148 -20.23 -13.86 -14.60
N GLU A 149 -18.95 -14.14 -14.83
CA GLU A 149 -18.27 -13.75 -16.09
C GLU A 149 -17.89 -14.98 -16.94
N SER A 150 -18.88 -15.80 -17.24
CA SER A 150 -18.94 -16.57 -18.45
C SER A 150 -19.70 -15.70 -19.48
N CYS A 151 -19.06 -15.40 -20.58
CA CYS A 151 -19.50 -14.64 -21.75
C CYS A 151 -18.96 -13.20 -21.84
N CYS A 152 -17.85 -13.07 -22.60
CA CYS A 152 -17.93 -12.37 -23.88
C CYS A 152 -16.74 -12.79 -24.76
N ALA A 153 -17.10 -13.44 -25.85
CA ALA A 153 -16.27 -13.75 -27.02
C ALA A 153 -15.64 -12.50 -27.61
#